data_0245a90f9513cb54f34fb20425768c10
#
_entry.id   0245a90f9513cb54f34fb20425768c10
#
_cell.length_a   1.000
_cell.length_b   1.000
_cell.length_c   1.000
_cell.angle_alpha   90.00
_cell.angle_beta   90.00
_cell.angle_gamma   90.00
#
_symmetry.space_group_name_H-M   'P 1'
#
loop_
_entity.id
_entity.type
_entity.pdbx_description
1 polymer ?
#
loop_
_entity_poly.entity_id
_entity_poly.type
_entity_poly.pdbx_seq_one_letter_code
_entity_poly.pdbx_strand_id
1 'polypeptide(L)'
;IGSGLVGSEMCIRDRYISLSFVWHKLERQIHIEGKAERCAPADSDAYFASRPYKSKIGARISPQSHVIGSRMEIMRAFVREAATWIGQSIKRPDNWGGFAVTPFRFEFWQGRESRLHDRFLYSQQADGSWKKERLAP
;
A
#
# COMPACT_ATOMS: atom_id res chain seq x y z
N ILE A 1 -0.06 -7.94 -4.51
CA ILE A 1 0.56 -7.71 -3.19
C ILE A 1 0.01 -6.38 -2.70
N GLY A 2 -1.14 -6.41 -2.08
CA GLY A 2 -1.78 -5.22 -1.57
C GLY A 2 -1.67 -5.13 -0.06
N SER A 3 -0.60 -4.57 0.45
CA SER A 3 -0.63 -4.00 1.79
C SER A 3 -0.94 -2.51 1.64
N GLY A 4 -2.12 -2.11 2.11
CA GLY A 4 -2.65 -0.78 1.90
C GLY A 4 -1.75 0.35 2.37
N LEU A 5 -1.20 1.06 1.45
CA LEU A 5 -0.82 2.44 1.66
C LEU A 5 -2.09 3.28 1.53
N VAL A 6 -2.77 3.51 2.65
CA VAL A 6 -3.80 4.52 2.72
C VAL A 6 -3.09 5.83 3.03
N GLY A 7 -2.57 6.45 1.98
CA GLY A 7 -2.08 7.81 2.03
C GLY A 7 -3.25 8.78 1.77
N SER A 8 -3.28 9.87 2.52
CA SER A 8 -4.17 10.99 2.24
C SER A 8 -4.05 11.42 0.77
N GLU A 9 -5.14 11.88 0.16
CA GLU A 9 -5.19 12.35 -1.24
C GLU A 9 -4.11 13.38 -1.61
N MET A 10 -3.48 13.98 -0.62
CA MET A 10 -2.46 15.01 -0.77
C MET A 10 -1.12 14.49 -1.32
N CYS A 11 -0.81 13.20 -1.20
CA CYS A 11 0.47 12.63 -1.67
C CYS A 11 0.46 12.12 -3.11
N ILE A 12 -0.68 12.15 -3.81
CA ILE A 12 -0.84 11.52 -5.13
C ILE A 12 -0.88 12.54 -6.27
N ARG A 13 -0.59 13.81 -6.00
CA ARG A 13 -0.58 14.82 -7.06
C ARG A 13 0.40 14.52 -8.19
N ASP A 14 1.52 13.87 -7.91
CA ASP A 14 2.56 13.62 -8.91
C ASP A 14 2.64 12.17 -9.40
N ARG A 15 1.80 11.27 -8.88
CA ARG A 15 1.74 9.85 -9.30
C ARG A 15 3.04 9.05 -9.20
N TYR A 16 4.16 9.67 -8.88
CA TYR A 16 5.44 8.99 -8.67
C TYR A 16 5.62 8.67 -7.20
N ILE A 17 5.96 7.43 -6.92
CA ILE A 17 6.14 6.95 -5.56
C ILE A 17 7.40 6.11 -5.44
N SER A 18 7.87 5.98 -4.22
CA SER A 18 8.97 5.13 -3.84
C SER A 18 8.53 4.19 -2.71
N LEU A 19 8.85 2.92 -2.85
CA LEU A 19 8.59 1.88 -1.85
C LEU A 19 9.91 1.25 -1.42
N SER A 20 10.11 1.12 -0.11
CA SER A 20 11.28 0.43 0.44
C SER A 20 10.84 -0.74 1.31
N PHE A 21 11.41 -1.90 1.06
CA PHE A 21 11.24 -3.12 1.84
C PHE A 21 12.57 -3.50 2.45
N VAL A 22 12.62 -3.65 3.78
CA VAL A 22 13.85 -3.91 4.51
C VAL A 22 13.69 -5.17 5.36
N TRP A 23 14.62 -6.11 5.20
CA TRP A 23 14.75 -7.32 6.02
C TRP A 23 16.05 -7.26 6.81
N HIS A 24 16.03 -6.66 7.97
CA HIS A 24 17.22 -6.42 8.81
C HIS A 24 18.03 -7.70 9.10
N LYS A 25 17.36 -8.80 9.46
CA LYS A 25 18.03 -10.08 9.75
C LYS A 25 18.73 -10.72 8.54
N LEU A 26 18.28 -10.38 7.34
CA LEU A 26 18.86 -10.88 6.08
C LEU A 26 19.83 -9.87 5.46
N GLU A 27 19.93 -8.67 6.06
CA GLU A 27 20.68 -7.55 5.52
C GLU A 27 20.31 -7.28 4.04
N ARG A 28 19.00 -7.28 3.75
CA ARG A 28 18.46 -7.07 2.40
C ARG A 28 17.51 -5.90 2.36
N GLN A 29 17.59 -5.17 1.26
CA GLN A 29 16.62 -4.13 0.93
C GLN A 29 16.23 -4.23 -0.54
N ILE A 30 14.96 -3.94 -0.82
CA ILE A 30 14.45 -3.68 -2.16
C ILE A 30 13.88 -2.27 -2.15
N HIS A 31 14.34 -1.46 -3.09
CA HIS A 31 13.79 -0.13 -3.35
C HIS A 31 13.12 -0.14 -4.71
N ILE A 32 11.89 0.38 -4.78
CA ILE A 32 11.07 0.38 -5.98
C ILE A 32 10.61 1.80 -6.25
N GLU A 33 10.86 2.30 -7.44
CA GLU A 33 10.28 3.55 -7.92
C GLU A 33 9.26 3.23 -9.02
N GLY A 34 8.12 3.89 -8.95
CA GLY A 34 7.03 3.59 -9.86
C GLY A 34 5.99 4.70 -9.92
N LYS A 35 5.04 4.51 -10.82
CA LYS A 35 3.87 5.37 -10.97
C LYS A 35 2.69 4.70 -10.29
N ALA A 36 2.02 5.42 -9.38
CA ALA A 36 0.83 4.96 -8.70
C ALA A 36 -0.43 5.43 -9.44
N GLU A 37 -1.38 4.53 -9.59
CA GLU A 37 -2.70 4.81 -10.14
C GLU A 37 -3.77 4.16 -9.26
N ARG A 38 -4.95 4.76 -9.18
CA ARG A 38 -6.06 4.13 -8.44
C ARG A 38 -6.43 2.80 -9.11
N CYS A 39 -6.60 1.76 -8.31
CA CYS A 39 -7.16 0.50 -8.80
C CYS A 39 -8.56 0.70 -9.36
N ALA A 40 -8.94 -0.11 -10.33
CA ALA A 40 -10.30 -0.12 -10.83
C ALA A 40 -11.32 -0.34 -9.69
N PRO A 41 -12.48 0.33 -9.72
CA PRO A 41 -13.51 0.13 -8.69
C PRO A 41 -13.86 -1.34 -8.45
N ALA A 42 -13.94 -2.14 -9.53
CA ALA A 42 -14.24 -3.57 -9.44
C ALA A 42 -13.21 -4.36 -8.61
N ASP A 43 -11.91 -4.05 -8.77
CA ASP A 43 -10.84 -4.70 -8.00
C ASP A 43 -10.93 -4.31 -6.52
N SER A 44 -11.21 -3.03 -6.26
CA SER A 44 -11.40 -2.52 -4.90
C SER A 44 -12.64 -3.14 -4.24
N ASP A 45 -13.74 -3.33 -4.98
CA ASP A 45 -14.96 -3.98 -4.50
C ASP A 45 -14.71 -5.45 -4.20
N ALA A 46 -14.04 -6.18 -5.10
CA ALA A 46 -13.69 -7.60 -4.92
C ALA A 46 -12.80 -7.78 -3.68
N TYR A 47 -11.76 -6.96 -3.55
CA TYR A 47 -10.88 -7.01 -2.36
C TYR A 47 -11.62 -6.62 -1.08
N PHE A 48 -12.48 -5.60 -1.11
CA PHE A 48 -13.30 -5.23 0.06
C PHE A 48 -14.23 -6.37 0.45
N ALA A 49 -14.85 -7.03 -0.52
CA ALA A 49 -15.74 -8.16 -0.28
C ALA A 49 -15.05 -9.36 0.37
N SER A 50 -13.78 -9.60 0.08
CA SER A 50 -12.98 -10.69 0.67
C SER A 50 -12.56 -10.43 2.13
N ARG A 51 -12.67 -9.19 2.63
CA ARG A 51 -12.22 -8.83 3.99
C ARG A 51 -13.15 -9.40 5.07
N PRO A 52 -12.61 -9.72 6.27
CA PRO A 52 -13.44 -10.11 7.41
C PRO A 52 -14.46 -9.04 7.78
N TYR A 53 -15.63 -9.47 8.27
CA TYR A 53 -16.75 -8.58 8.65
C TYR A 53 -16.30 -7.38 9.49
N LYS A 54 -15.58 -7.62 10.59
CA LYS A 54 -15.11 -6.56 11.49
C LYS A 54 -14.19 -5.54 10.80
N SER A 55 -13.38 -6.01 9.85
CA SER A 55 -12.50 -5.14 9.08
C SER A 55 -13.27 -4.26 8.08
N LYS A 56 -14.38 -4.75 7.54
CA LYS A 56 -15.28 -3.96 6.69
C LYS A 56 -15.95 -2.85 7.49
N ILE A 57 -16.49 -3.18 8.68
CA ILE A 57 -17.07 -2.17 9.59
C ILE A 57 -16.02 -1.13 9.98
N GLY A 58 -14.82 -1.58 10.41
CA GLY A 58 -13.73 -0.68 10.77
C GLY A 58 -13.35 0.31 9.65
N ALA A 59 -13.33 -0.15 8.40
CA ALA A 59 -13.03 0.70 7.25
C ALA A 59 -14.10 1.79 7.00
N ARG A 60 -15.36 1.51 7.34
CA ARG A 60 -16.47 2.47 7.15
C ARG A 60 -16.52 3.56 8.20
N ILE A 61 -16.10 3.25 9.43
CA ILE A 61 -16.21 4.19 10.57
C ILE A 61 -14.95 4.98 10.84
N SER A 62 -13.80 4.60 10.24
CA SER A 62 -12.52 5.22 10.54
C SER A 62 -12.34 6.53 9.76
N PRO A 63 -12.35 7.70 10.42
CA PRO A 63 -11.91 8.95 9.82
C PRO A 63 -10.37 8.95 9.78
N GLN A 64 -9.80 8.15 8.88
CA GLN A 64 -8.38 7.86 8.88
C GLN A 64 -7.52 9.14 8.96
N SER A 65 -6.51 9.10 9.83
CA SER A 65 -5.58 10.20 10.10
C SER A 65 -6.19 11.46 10.73
N HIS A 66 -7.46 11.46 11.10
CA HIS A 66 -8.06 12.56 11.84
C HIS A 66 -7.89 12.36 13.36
N VAL A 67 -7.83 13.48 14.07
CA VAL A 67 -7.83 13.46 15.54
C VAL A 67 -9.21 13.03 16.04
N ILE A 68 -9.22 12.09 16.98
CA ILE A 68 -10.43 11.62 17.66
C ILE A 68 -10.35 11.89 19.15
N GLY A 69 -11.47 12.13 19.79
CA GLY A 69 -11.52 12.44 21.22
C GLY A 69 -11.19 11.27 22.12
N SER A 70 -11.55 10.05 21.72
CA SER A 70 -11.27 8.84 22.53
C SER A 70 -11.46 7.56 21.73
N ARG A 71 -10.86 6.47 22.22
CA ARG A 71 -11.11 5.10 21.71
C ARG A 71 -12.59 4.71 21.82
N MET A 72 -13.27 5.20 22.87
CA MET A 72 -14.70 4.89 23.10
C MET A 72 -15.59 5.43 22.00
N GLU A 73 -15.23 6.57 21.42
CA GLU A 73 -15.95 7.15 20.26
C GLU A 73 -15.94 6.19 19.07
N ILE A 74 -14.77 5.65 18.70
CA ILE A 74 -14.64 4.63 17.64
C ILE A 74 -15.43 3.37 17.98
N MET A 75 -15.38 2.91 19.23
CA MET A 75 -16.13 1.72 19.64
C MET A 75 -17.64 1.90 19.53
N ARG A 76 -18.17 3.08 19.92
CA ARG A 76 -19.60 3.40 19.76
C ARG A 76 -19.99 3.48 18.26
N ALA A 77 -19.13 4.09 17.43
CA ALA A 77 -19.34 4.13 15.99
C ALA A 77 -19.36 2.71 15.40
N PHE A 78 -18.45 1.84 15.86
CA PHE A 78 -18.40 0.44 15.42
C PHE A 78 -19.69 -0.31 15.72
N VAL A 79 -20.21 -0.21 16.95
CA VAL A 79 -21.45 -0.89 17.34
C VAL A 79 -22.64 -0.39 16.51
N ARG A 80 -22.76 0.90 16.32
CA ARG A 80 -23.83 1.50 15.49
C ARG A 80 -23.76 1.02 14.05
N GLU A 81 -22.57 1.12 13.42
CA GLU A 81 -22.39 0.70 12.04
C GLU A 81 -22.63 -0.81 11.88
N ALA A 82 -22.12 -1.62 12.81
CA ALA A 82 -22.35 -3.07 12.77
C ALA A 82 -23.84 -3.43 12.82
N ALA A 83 -24.63 -2.73 13.65
CA ALA A 83 -26.07 -2.94 13.75
C ALA A 83 -26.79 -2.63 12.44
N THR A 84 -26.34 -1.62 11.69
CA THR A 84 -26.93 -1.22 10.40
C THR A 84 -26.80 -2.33 9.35
N TRP A 85 -25.74 -3.16 9.42
CA TRP A 85 -25.40 -4.16 8.41
C TRP A 85 -25.76 -5.60 8.82
N ILE A 86 -26.56 -5.80 9.87
CA ILE A 86 -27.04 -7.14 10.27
C ILE A 86 -27.85 -7.73 9.12
N GLY A 87 -27.46 -8.91 8.67
CA GLY A 87 -28.15 -9.63 7.57
C GLY A 87 -27.94 -9.05 6.18
N GLN A 88 -27.07 -8.05 6.03
CA GLN A 88 -26.81 -7.39 4.75
C GLN A 88 -25.33 -7.50 4.34
N SER A 89 -25.06 -7.44 3.04
CA SER A 89 -23.72 -7.32 2.50
C SER A 89 -23.19 -5.89 2.73
N ILE A 90 -22.05 -5.78 3.43
CA ILE A 90 -21.43 -4.48 3.70
C ILE A 90 -20.83 -3.94 2.41
N LYS A 91 -21.32 -2.77 1.97
CA LYS A 91 -20.81 -2.07 0.78
C LYS A 91 -19.53 -1.32 1.12
N ARG A 92 -18.60 -1.28 0.16
CA ARG A 92 -17.35 -0.50 0.26
C ARG A 92 -17.69 1.01 0.30
N PRO A 93 -17.05 1.80 1.18
CA PRO A 93 -17.14 3.26 1.12
C PRO A 93 -16.47 3.80 -0.15
N ASP A 94 -17.01 4.88 -0.72
CA ASP A 94 -16.49 5.46 -1.97
C ASP A 94 -15.05 5.97 -1.85
N ASN A 95 -14.68 6.45 -0.67
CA ASN A 95 -13.33 6.92 -0.35
C ASN A 95 -12.34 5.80 -0.04
N TRP A 96 -12.78 4.53 -0.02
CA TRP A 96 -11.92 3.37 0.24
C TRP A 96 -11.54 2.69 -1.06
N GLY A 97 -10.25 2.38 -1.22
CA GLY A 97 -9.74 1.69 -2.40
C GLY A 97 -8.25 1.42 -2.28
N GLY A 98 -7.65 0.93 -3.36
CA GLY A 98 -6.23 0.65 -3.47
C GLY A 98 -5.57 1.48 -4.56
N PHE A 99 -4.23 1.35 -4.61
CA PHE A 99 -3.41 1.87 -5.70
C PHE A 99 -2.61 0.72 -6.29
N ALA A 100 -2.54 0.69 -7.61
CA ALA A 100 -1.61 -0.13 -8.37
C ALA A 100 -0.36 0.68 -8.66
N VAL A 101 0.81 0.08 -8.49
CA VAL A 101 2.09 0.72 -8.79
C VAL A 101 2.68 0.04 -10.01
N THR A 102 2.90 0.78 -11.07
CA THR A 102 3.66 0.35 -12.24
C THR A 102 5.10 0.76 -12.04
N PRO A 103 5.99 -0.19 -11.73
CA PRO A 103 7.39 0.12 -11.46
C PRO A 103 8.12 0.44 -12.76
N PHE A 104 9.08 1.37 -12.70
CA PHE A 104 10.04 1.66 -13.76
C PHE A 104 11.50 1.50 -13.29
N ARG A 105 11.71 1.30 -11.97
CA ARG A 105 13.03 1.11 -11.39
C ARG A 105 12.98 0.21 -10.15
N PHE A 106 13.95 -0.70 -10.04
CA PHE A 106 14.20 -1.49 -8.84
C PHE A 106 15.66 -1.40 -8.46
N GLU A 107 15.95 -1.25 -7.19
CA GLU A 107 17.27 -1.49 -6.63
C GLU A 107 17.20 -2.63 -5.62
N PHE A 108 18.04 -3.64 -5.81
CA PHE A 108 18.23 -4.75 -4.88
C PHE A 108 19.57 -4.54 -4.17
N TRP A 109 19.51 -4.45 -2.85
CA TRP A 109 20.68 -4.28 -2.01
C TRP A 109 20.85 -5.49 -1.08
N GLN A 110 22.08 -5.99 -0.98
CA GLN A 110 22.48 -7.05 -0.07
C GLN A 110 23.69 -6.58 0.74
N GLY A 111 23.57 -6.61 2.07
CA GLY A 111 24.67 -6.34 3.00
C GLY A 111 25.78 -7.36 2.83
N ARG A 112 27.03 -6.86 2.90
CA ARG A 112 28.28 -7.65 2.89
C ARG A 112 29.25 -7.02 3.85
N GLU A 113 30.22 -7.82 4.30
CA GLU A 113 31.32 -7.35 5.14
C GLU A 113 32.13 -6.24 4.45
N SER A 114 32.81 -5.46 5.27
CA SER A 114 33.73 -4.40 4.81
C SER A 114 33.07 -3.34 3.91
N ARG A 115 31.73 -3.16 4.02
CA ARG A 115 30.92 -2.26 3.19
C ARG A 115 30.93 -2.58 1.69
N LEU A 116 31.37 -3.76 1.28
CA LEU A 116 31.36 -4.19 -0.12
C LEU A 116 30.00 -4.79 -0.52
N HIS A 117 28.94 -3.99 -0.34
CA HIS A 117 27.58 -4.41 -0.56
C HIS A 117 27.28 -4.73 -2.03
N ASP A 118 26.45 -5.76 -2.26
CA ASP A 118 25.92 -6.00 -3.60
C ASP A 118 24.74 -5.09 -3.88
N ARG A 119 24.80 -4.35 -4.98
CA ARG A 119 23.72 -3.47 -5.42
C ARG A 119 23.44 -3.72 -6.89
N PHE A 120 22.18 -4.07 -7.20
CA PHE A 120 21.72 -4.26 -8.57
C PHE A 120 20.58 -3.32 -8.87
N LEU A 121 20.76 -2.53 -9.90
CA LEU A 121 19.76 -1.63 -10.44
C LEU A 121 19.12 -2.26 -11.67
N TYR A 122 17.78 -2.24 -11.70
CA TYR A 122 17.00 -2.55 -12.88
C TYR A 122 16.21 -1.29 -13.29
N SER A 123 16.38 -0.86 -14.52
CA SER A 123 15.70 0.30 -15.09
C SER A 123 14.92 -0.11 -16.33
N GLN A 124 13.63 0.26 -16.40
CA GLN A 124 12.80 0.01 -17.57
C GLN A 124 13.26 0.91 -18.71
N GLN A 125 13.40 0.33 -19.89
CA GLN A 125 13.79 1.03 -21.12
C GLN A 125 12.53 1.47 -21.89
N ALA A 126 12.73 2.34 -22.87
CA ALA A 126 11.63 2.85 -23.69
C ALA A 126 10.89 1.76 -24.50
N ASP A 127 11.58 0.67 -24.81
CA ASP A 127 11.01 -0.52 -25.50
C ASP A 127 10.31 -1.50 -24.54
N GLY A 128 10.23 -1.17 -23.25
CA GLY A 128 9.63 -2.02 -22.21
C GLY A 128 10.58 -3.08 -21.63
N SER A 129 11.77 -3.25 -22.18
CA SER A 129 12.78 -4.15 -21.63
C SER A 129 13.38 -3.63 -20.32
N TRP A 130 14.11 -4.48 -19.58
CA TRP A 130 14.78 -4.11 -18.35
C TRP A 130 16.29 -4.18 -18.50
N LYS A 131 16.96 -3.05 -18.30
CA LYS A 131 18.42 -2.98 -18.19
C LYS A 131 18.83 -3.28 -16.76
N LYS A 132 19.77 -4.24 -16.60
CA LYS A 132 20.37 -4.57 -15.30
C LYS A 132 21.77 -3.99 -15.23
N GLU A 133 22.07 -3.30 -14.14
CA GLU A 133 23.39 -2.71 -13.86
C GLU A 133 23.82 -3.04 -12.43
N ARG A 134 25.13 -3.11 -12.18
CA ARG A 134 25.69 -3.20 -10.84
C ARG A 134 26.10 -1.80 -10.40
N LEU A 135 25.67 -1.37 -9.22
CA LEU A 135 26.10 -0.12 -8.61
C LEU A 135 27.28 -0.35 -7.67
N ALA A 136 28.10 0.65 -7.52
CA ALA A 136 29.11 0.67 -6.46
C ALA A 136 28.45 0.65 -5.07
N PRO A 137 29.05 0.01 -4.08
CA PRO A 137 28.56 -0.07 -2.71
C PRO A 137 28.49 1.28 -2.02
#